data_5f1cb9fa72756f99ec67ef038c4a4b83
#
_entry.id   5f1cb9fa72756f99ec67ef038c4a4b83
#
_cell.length_a   1.000
_cell.length_b   1.000
_cell.length_c   1.000
_cell.angle_alpha   90.00
_cell.angle_beta   90.00
_cell.angle_gamma   90.00
#
_symmetry.space_group_name_H-M   'P 1'
#
loop_
_entity.id
_entity.type
_entity.pdbx_description
1 polymer ?
#
loop_
_entity_poly.entity_id
_entity_poly.type
_entity_poly.pdbx_seq_one_letter_code
_entity_poly.pdbx_strand_id
1 'polypeptide(L)'
;MRYMLDTNICIYIIKGNPPQVMHRLTALTQGSAVMSVVTYAELRAGLELQSANRAQDERALAFLISRIPVLPFNESAAECFGVMRAALRDRNRDTMDRLIAAHAVSVGITLVTNNEAGFNGYPGLVVENWVQSATPGARSIKPSTTPSTKPAKKPLEKV
;
A
#
# COMPACT_ATOMS: atom_id res chain seq x y z
N MET A 1 -5.83 -6.06 -11.83
CA MET A 1 -5.71 -5.41 -10.51
C MET A 1 -4.67 -4.31 -10.60
N ARG A 2 -4.91 -3.17 -9.96
CA ARG A 2 -3.98 -2.00 -9.95
C ARG A 2 -3.70 -1.50 -8.55
N TYR A 3 -4.65 -1.68 -7.63
CA TYR A 3 -4.63 -1.09 -6.30
C TYR A 3 -4.94 -2.12 -5.23
N MET A 4 -4.17 -2.11 -4.13
CA MET A 4 -4.51 -2.76 -2.88
C MET A 4 -4.91 -1.68 -1.88
N LEU A 5 -6.08 -1.83 -1.26
CA LEU A 5 -6.59 -0.84 -0.32
C LEU A 5 -6.16 -1.20 1.10
N ASP A 6 -5.57 -0.23 1.79
CA ASP A 6 -5.27 -0.30 3.22
C ASP A 6 -6.55 -0.25 4.06
N THR A 7 -6.46 -0.70 5.30
CA THR A 7 -7.57 -0.78 6.25
C THR A 7 -8.27 0.57 6.45
N ASN A 8 -7.51 1.66 6.58
CA ASN A 8 -8.08 3.00 6.73
C ASN A 8 -8.89 3.43 5.51
N ILE A 9 -8.43 3.11 4.31
CA ILE A 9 -9.14 3.41 3.06
C ILE A 9 -10.45 2.62 2.98
N CYS A 10 -10.44 1.34 3.36
CA CYS A 10 -11.63 0.51 3.44
C CYS A 10 -12.66 1.08 4.44
N ILE A 11 -12.20 1.54 5.62
CA ILE A 11 -13.05 2.21 6.61
C ILE A 11 -13.67 3.50 6.05
N TYR A 12 -12.90 4.30 5.30
CA TYR A 12 -13.42 5.50 4.66
C TYR A 12 -14.50 5.18 3.62
N ILE A 13 -14.33 4.10 2.86
CA ILE A 13 -15.35 3.64 1.90
C ILE A 13 -16.63 3.23 2.64
N ILE A 14 -16.52 2.44 3.71
CA ILE A 14 -17.66 2.01 4.54
C ILE A 14 -18.41 3.22 5.13
N LYS A 15 -17.69 4.22 5.61
CA LYS A 15 -18.24 5.43 6.21
C LYS A 15 -18.70 6.48 5.18
N GLY A 16 -18.35 6.32 3.90
CA GLY A 16 -18.61 7.31 2.85
C GLY A 16 -17.88 8.64 3.04
N ASN A 17 -16.82 8.68 3.84
CA ASN A 17 -16.10 9.91 4.20
C ASN A 17 -14.60 9.63 4.41
N PRO A 18 -13.69 10.40 3.79
CA PRO A 18 -13.96 11.57 2.95
C PRO A 18 -14.44 11.18 1.53
N PRO A 19 -15.28 12.02 0.88
CA PRO A 19 -15.94 11.67 -0.38
C PRO A 19 -14.97 11.43 -1.55
N GLN A 20 -13.76 11.98 -1.51
CA GLN A 20 -12.72 11.79 -2.53
C GLN A 20 -12.36 10.31 -2.72
N VAL A 21 -12.32 9.54 -1.63
CA VAL A 21 -12.00 8.11 -1.67
C VAL A 21 -13.07 7.35 -2.45
N MET A 22 -14.34 7.59 -2.15
CA MET A 22 -15.45 6.99 -2.86
C MET A 22 -15.49 7.41 -4.32
N HIS A 23 -15.26 8.70 -4.61
CA HIS A 23 -15.20 9.21 -5.98
C HIS A 23 -14.10 8.52 -6.81
N ARG A 24 -12.90 8.34 -6.24
CA ARG A 24 -11.82 7.59 -6.89
C ARG A 24 -12.17 6.13 -7.11
N LEU A 25 -12.75 5.46 -6.12
CA LEU A 25 -13.15 4.05 -6.24
C LEU A 25 -14.19 3.86 -7.35
N THR A 26 -15.22 4.72 -7.41
CA THR A 26 -16.28 4.61 -8.43
C THR A 26 -15.82 4.91 -9.85
N ALA A 27 -14.72 5.65 -10.01
CA ALA A 27 -14.09 5.91 -11.31
C ALA A 27 -13.26 4.72 -11.82
N LEU A 28 -13.00 3.70 -10.98
CA LEU A 28 -12.24 2.52 -11.40
C LEU A 28 -13.14 1.48 -12.08
N THR A 29 -12.55 0.76 -13.02
CA THR A 29 -13.14 -0.46 -13.55
C THR A 29 -13.25 -1.50 -12.43
N GLN A 30 -14.36 -2.22 -12.37
CA GLN A 30 -14.57 -3.30 -11.41
C GLN A 30 -13.40 -4.30 -11.44
N GLY A 31 -12.94 -4.75 -10.27
CA GLY A 31 -11.79 -5.64 -10.11
C GLY A 31 -10.42 -4.94 -10.18
N SER A 32 -10.38 -3.61 -10.38
CA SER A 32 -9.11 -2.86 -10.34
C SER A 32 -8.59 -2.66 -8.92
N ALA A 33 -9.46 -2.63 -7.92
CA ALA A 33 -9.11 -2.54 -6.51
C ALA A 33 -9.36 -3.87 -5.79
N VAL A 34 -8.45 -4.22 -4.88
CA VAL A 34 -8.51 -5.43 -4.04
C VAL A 34 -8.12 -5.08 -2.61
N MET A 35 -8.31 -5.98 -1.66
CA MET A 35 -7.73 -5.87 -0.33
C MET A 35 -6.95 -7.14 0.04
N SER A 36 -5.97 -6.98 0.94
CA SER A 36 -5.29 -8.11 1.56
C SER A 36 -6.24 -8.85 2.52
N VAL A 37 -6.05 -10.17 2.68
CA VAL A 37 -6.70 -10.90 3.77
C VAL A 37 -6.30 -10.33 5.14
N VAL A 38 -5.14 -9.71 5.26
CA VAL A 38 -4.70 -9.01 6.49
C VAL A 38 -5.60 -7.81 6.77
N THR A 39 -5.85 -6.96 5.76
CA THR A 39 -6.82 -5.85 5.84
C THR A 39 -8.21 -6.36 6.23
N TYR A 40 -8.66 -7.46 5.61
CA TYR A 40 -9.93 -8.08 5.96
C TYR A 40 -9.96 -8.54 7.42
N ALA A 41 -8.88 -9.14 7.92
CA ALA A 41 -8.78 -9.56 9.32
C ALA A 41 -8.87 -8.38 10.30
N GLU A 42 -8.24 -7.25 9.99
CA GLU A 42 -8.35 -6.03 10.80
C GLU A 42 -9.79 -5.46 10.81
N LEU A 43 -10.45 -5.43 9.64
CA LEU A 43 -11.86 -5.02 9.55
C LEU A 43 -12.77 -5.94 10.37
N ARG A 44 -12.55 -7.26 10.31
CA ARG A 44 -13.26 -8.25 11.14
C ARG A 44 -13.02 -8.03 12.63
N ALA A 45 -11.77 -7.82 13.03
CA ALA A 45 -11.43 -7.53 14.43
C ALA A 45 -12.11 -6.25 14.93
N GLY A 46 -12.18 -5.21 14.09
CA GLY A 46 -12.91 -3.98 14.39
C GLY A 46 -14.40 -4.22 14.68
N LEU A 47 -15.05 -5.10 13.90
CA LEU A 47 -16.46 -5.48 14.15
C LEU A 47 -16.64 -6.20 15.48
N GLU A 48 -15.73 -7.10 15.85
CA GLU A 48 -15.83 -7.84 17.12
C GLU A 48 -15.61 -6.95 18.33
N LEU A 49 -14.69 -5.97 18.22
CA LEU A 49 -14.22 -5.19 19.36
C LEU A 49 -15.03 -3.91 19.61
N GLN A 50 -15.55 -3.27 18.57
CA GLN A 50 -16.00 -1.87 18.66
C GLN A 50 -17.34 -1.57 17.98
N SER A 51 -18.03 -2.56 17.42
CA SER A 51 -19.28 -2.29 16.69
C SER A 51 -20.46 -2.05 17.64
N ALA A 52 -20.89 -0.81 17.69
CA ALA A 52 -22.13 -0.42 18.38
C ALA A 52 -23.40 -0.88 17.62
N ASN A 53 -23.28 -1.10 16.30
CA ASN A 53 -24.38 -1.58 15.44
C ASN A 53 -23.89 -2.69 14.52
N ARG A 54 -23.58 -3.83 15.12
CA ARG A 54 -22.96 -4.98 14.46
C ARG A 54 -23.69 -5.40 13.17
N ALA A 55 -25.01 -5.47 13.18
CA ALA A 55 -25.75 -5.91 12.01
C ALA A 55 -25.65 -4.96 10.81
N GLN A 56 -25.49 -3.66 11.06
CA GLN A 56 -25.26 -2.67 10.02
C GLN A 56 -23.83 -2.76 9.49
N ASP A 57 -22.86 -2.88 10.36
CA ASP A 57 -21.43 -2.93 10.00
C ASP A 57 -21.09 -4.26 9.27
N GLU A 58 -21.71 -5.37 9.65
CA GLU A 58 -21.62 -6.64 8.92
C GLU A 58 -22.16 -6.50 7.48
N ARG A 59 -23.29 -5.82 7.29
CA ARG A 59 -23.82 -5.57 5.94
C ARG A 59 -22.91 -4.66 5.12
N ALA A 60 -22.35 -3.63 5.76
CA ALA A 60 -21.41 -2.73 5.11
C ALA A 60 -20.12 -3.44 4.68
N LEU A 61 -19.59 -4.31 5.54
CA LEU A 61 -18.43 -5.13 5.20
C LEU A 61 -18.75 -6.14 4.09
N ALA A 62 -19.90 -6.81 4.14
CA ALA A 62 -20.36 -7.72 3.09
C ALA A 62 -20.49 -7.00 1.74
N PHE A 63 -21.02 -5.79 1.74
CA PHE A 63 -21.09 -4.95 0.54
C PHE A 63 -19.67 -4.59 0.03
N LEU A 64 -18.76 -4.20 0.93
CA LEU A 64 -17.38 -3.87 0.55
C LEU A 64 -16.69 -5.04 -0.16
N ILE A 65 -16.73 -6.25 0.41
CA ILE A 65 -16.04 -7.43 -0.17
C ILE A 65 -16.68 -7.90 -1.49
N SER A 66 -17.96 -7.59 -1.72
CA SER A 66 -18.59 -7.88 -3.01
C SER A 66 -18.04 -7.01 -4.16
N ARG A 67 -17.45 -5.87 -3.85
CA ARG A 67 -16.85 -4.91 -4.79
C ARG A 67 -15.34 -4.96 -4.83
N ILE A 68 -14.70 -5.26 -3.71
CA ILE A 68 -13.26 -5.26 -3.49
C ILE A 68 -12.87 -6.66 -3.02
N PRO A 69 -12.46 -7.56 -3.95
CA PRO A 69 -12.09 -8.93 -3.62
C PRO A 69 -10.97 -9.00 -2.60
N VAL A 70 -11.05 -9.98 -1.71
CA VAL A 70 -10.02 -10.29 -0.73
C VAL A 70 -9.02 -11.25 -1.36
N LEU A 71 -7.74 -10.86 -1.39
CA LEU A 71 -6.65 -11.71 -1.87
C LEU A 71 -6.03 -12.51 -0.72
N PRO A 72 -5.72 -13.81 -0.93
CA PRO A 72 -5.00 -14.63 0.05
C PRO A 72 -3.54 -14.20 0.15
N PHE A 73 -3.00 -14.16 1.37
CA PHE A 73 -1.57 -13.96 1.63
C PHE A 73 -0.86 -15.29 1.40
N ASN A 74 -0.06 -15.37 0.34
CA ASN A 74 0.61 -16.59 -0.10
C ASN A 74 2.12 -16.59 0.20
N GLU A 75 2.83 -17.62 -0.27
CA GLU A 75 4.27 -17.80 -0.06
C GLU A 75 5.09 -16.60 -0.60
N SER A 76 4.77 -16.11 -1.79
CA SER A 76 5.46 -14.94 -2.37
C SER A 76 5.31 -13.69 -1.51
N ALA A 77 4.13 -13.49 -0.91
CA ALA A 77 3.91 -12.38 0.03
C ALA A 77 4.71 -12.57 1.33
N ALA A 78 4.85 -13.82 1.79
CA ALA A 78 5.67 -14.13 2.96
C ALA A 78 7.17 -13.90 2.70
N GLU A 79 7.67 -14.23 1.52
CA GLU A 79 9.04 -13.94 1.10
C GLU A 79 9.30 -12.43 1.07
N CYS A 80 8.41 -11.65 0.45
CA CYS A 80 8.47 -10.18 0.46
C CYS A 80 8.46 -9.61 1.89
N PHE A 81 7.66 -10.18 2.79
CA PHE A 81 7.63 -9.78 4.20
C PHE A 81 9.00 -10.01 4.87
N GLY A 82 9.64 -11.15 4.62
CA GLY A 82 10.97 -11.46 5.14
C GLY A 82 12.00 -10.41 4.70
N VAL A 83 12.01 -10.06 3.41
CA VAL A 83 12.90 -9.02 2.85
C VAL A 83 12.65 -7.66 3.50
N MET A 84 11.38 -7.25 3.60
CA MET A 84 11.01 -5.96 4.22
C MET A 84 11.39 -5.89 5.70
N ARG A 85 11.19 -6.99 6.43
CA ARG A 85 11.55 -7.07 7.84
C ARG A 85 13.06 -6.96 8.04
N ALA A 86 13.86 -7.60 7.19
CA ALA A 86 15.32 -7.51 7.24
C ALA A 86 15.81 -6.09 6.90
N ALA A 87 15.24 -5.46 5.88
CA ALA A 87 15.63 -4.11 5.44
C ALA A 87 15.30 -3.01 6.47
N LEU A 88 14.25 -3.21 7.28
CA LEU A 88 13.74 -2.22 8.25
C LEU A 88 13.72 -2.76 9.69
N ARG A 89 14.67 -3.64 10.04
CA ARG A 89 14.73 -4.31 11.35
C ARG A 89 14.80 -3.35 12.54
N ASP A 90 15.45 -2.19 12.36
CA ASP A 90 15.66 -1.19 13.41
C ASP A 90 14.47 -0.24 13.59
N ARG A 91 13.43 -0.39 12.77
CA ARG A 91 12.21 0.42 12.87
C ARG A 91 11.11 -0.39 13.55
N ASN A 92 10.65 0.11 14.70
CA ASN A 92 9.45 -0.44 15.35
C ASN A 92 8.21 0.03 14.56
N ARG A 93 7.78 -0.77 13.59
CA ARG A 93 6.61 -0.52 12.75
C ARG A 93 5.54 -1.56 13.03
N ASP A 94 4.29 -1.17 12.76
CA ASP A 94 3.18 -2.09 12.85
C ASP A 94 3.40 -3.31 11.93
N THR A 95 3.21 -4.49 12.51
CA THR A 95 3.38 -5.75 11.77
C THR A 95 2.30 -5.92 10.69
N MET A 96 1.08 -5.43 10.95
CA MET A 96 -0.01 -5.50 9.97
C MET A 96 0.28 -4.63 8.76
N ASP A 97 0.73 -3.38 8.97
CA ASP A 97 1.18 -2.50 7.88
C ASP A 97 2.27 -3.17 7.03
N ARG A 98 3.23 -3.84 7.67
CA ARG A 98 4.30 -4.55 6.96
C ARG A 98 3.80 -5.75 6.15
N LEU A 99 2.84 -6.51 6.68
CA LEU A 99 2.20 -7.60 5.94
C LEU A 99 1.42 -7.09 4.73
N ILE A 100 0.66 -6.00 4.89
CA ILE A 100 -0.09 -5.37 3.81
C ILE A 100 0.86 -4.83 2.73
N ALA A 101 1.95 -4.16 3.13
CA ALA A 101 2.99 -3.68 2.21
C ALA A 101 3.63 -4.83 1.41
N ALA A 102 4.02 -5.90 2.10
CA ALA A 102 4.62 -7.09 1.48
C ALA A 102 3.68 -7.75 0.48
N HIS A 103 2.40 -7.82 0.81
CA HIS A 103 1.38 -8.37 -0.07
C HIS A 103 1.21 -7.51 -1.34
N ALA A 104 1.15 -6.17 -1.20
CA ALA A 104 1.07 -5.27 -2.36
C ALA A 104 2.27 -5.42 -3.29
N VAL A 105 3.48 -5.52 -2.74
CA VAL A 105 4.71 -5.72 -3.52
C VAL A 105 4.73 -7.08 -4.21
N SER A 106 4.33 -8.16 -3.52
CA SER A 106 4.34 -9.52 -4.08
C SER A 106 3.45 -9.68 -5.32
N VAL A 107 2.36 -8.90 -5.39
CA VAL A 107 1.45 -8.90 -6.54
C VAL A 107 1.69 -7.74 -7.51
N GLY A 108 2.70 -6.89 -7.25
CA GLY A 108 3.13 -5.82 -8.15
C GLY A 108 2.10 -4.69 -8.33
N ILE A 109 1.33 -4.35 -7.28
CA ILE A 109 0.28 -3.32 -7.37
C ILE A 109 0.53 -2.18 -6.37
N THR A 110 -0.09 -1.02 -6.64
CA THR A 110 0.01 0.17 -5.78
C THR A 110 -0.81 -0.02 -4.50
N LEU A 111 -0.21 0.25 -3.34
CA LEU A 111 -0.92 0.35 -2.08
C LEU A 111 -1.59 1.73 -1.96
N VAL A 112 -2.88 1.73 -1.65
CA VAL A 112 -3.62 2.96 -1.38
C VAL A 112 -3.79 3.13 0.12
N THR A 113 -3.23 4.20 0.67
CA THR A 113 -3.29 4.53 2.09
C THR A 113 -3.26 6.04 2.31
N ASN A 114 -3.76 6.51 3.45
CA ASN A 114 -3.52 7.86 3.95
C ASN A 114 -2.42 7.92 5.02
N ASN A 115 -1.90 6.76 5.46
CA ASN A 115 -0.79 6.63 6.40
C ASN A 115 0.55 6.50 5.65
N GLU A 116 0.87 7.46 4.77
CA GLU A 116 2.09 7.42 3.96
C GLU A 116 3.37 7.28 4.81
N ALA A 117 3.40 7.92 5.98
CA ALA A 117 4.53 7.83 6.92
C ALA A 117 4.75 6.40 7.43
N GLY A 118 3.69 5.66 7.70
CA GLY A 118 3.73 4.25 8.11
C GLY A 118 4.33 3.35 7.04
N PHE A 119 4.08 3.65 5.78
CA PHE A 119 4.50 2.84 4.65
C PHE A 119 5.78 3.34 3.95
N ASN A 120 6.34 4.47 4.38
CA ASN A 120 7.55 5.02 3.75
C ASN A 120 8.78 4.14 3.95
N GLY A 121 9.53 3.91 2.87
CA GLY A 121 10.83 3.21 2.88
C GLY A 121 10.73 1.69 2.81
N TYR A 122 9.57 1.10 2.59
CA TYR A 122 9.48 -0.32 2.24
C TYR A 122 10.02 -0.57 0.84
N PRO A 123 10.96 -1.53 0.66
CA PRO A 123 11.54 -1.83 -0.65
C PRO A 123 10.48 -2.25 -1.67
N GLY A 124 10.50 -1.63 -2.84
CA GLY A 124 9.60 -1.96 -3.95
C GLY A 124 8.15 -1.53 -3.80
N LEU A 125 7.76 -0.94 -2.66
CA LEU A 125 6.40 -0.49 -2.43
C LEU A 125 6.12 0.83 -3.16
N VAL A 126 5.04 0.85 -3.93
CA VAL A 126 4.45 2.06 -4.52
C VAL A 126 3.20 2.43 -3.71
N VAL A 127 3.12 3.67 -3.27
CA VAL A 127 2.03 4.18 -2.44
C VAL A 127 1.29 5.30 -3.16
N GLU A 128 -0.04 5.34 -3.01
CA GLU A 128 -0.91 6.43 -3.48
C GLU A 128 -1.87 6.81 -2.35
N ASN A 129 -2.10 8.13 -2.17
CA ASN A 129 -3.06 8.65 -1.19
C ASN A 129 -4.31 9.18 -1.90
N TRP A 130 -5.47 8.57 -1.61
CA TRP A 130 -6.75 8.98 -2.21
C TRP A 130 -7.50 10.02 -1.39
N VAL A 131 -7.05 10.31 -0.18
CA VAL A 131 -7.66 11.34 0.69
C VAL A 131 -7.25 12.75 0.23
N GLN A 132 -6.02 12.87 -0.26
CA GLN A 132 -5.56 14.13 -0.81
C GLN A 132 -6.17 14.35 -2.20
N SER A 133 -6.73 15.54 -2.43
CA SER A 133 -7.13 15.93 -3.78
C SER A 133 -5.93 15.84 -4.71
N ALA A 134 -6.07 15.17 -5.86
CA ALA A 134 -5.02 15.14 -6.85
C ALA A 134 -4.70 16.58 -7.27
N THR A 135 -3.56 17.09 -6.84
CA THR A 135 -3.00 18.32 -7.44
C THR A 135 -2.67 17.96 -8.88
N PRO A 136 -3.26 18.60 -9.90
CA PRO A 136 -2.90 18.34 -11.29
C PRO A 136 -1.46 18.81 -11.50
N GLY A 137 -0.51 17.87 -11.62
CA GLY A 137 0.83 18.16 -12.09
C GLY A 137 1.97 17.90 -11.09
N ALA A 138 2.22 16.66 -10.71
CA ALA A 138 3.53 16.27 -10.22
C ALA A 138 3.85 14.82 -10.64
N ARG A 139 4.11 14.63 -11.93
CA ARG A 139 4.97 13.52 -12.37
C ARG A 139 6.40 13.92 -12.05
N SER A 140 6.86 13.68 -10.83
CA SER A 140 8.29 13.70 -10.51
C SER A 140 8.96 12.46 -11.10
N ILE A 141 9.32 12.55 -12.38
CA ILE A 141 10.40 11.73 -12.93
C ILE A 141 11.68 12.35 -12.43
N LYS A 142 12.26 11.79 -11.38
CA LYS A 142 13.67 12.08 -11.06
C LYS A 142 14.53 11.39 -12.12
N PRO A 143 15.36 12.12 -12.87
CA PRO A 143 16.32 11.48 -13.76
C PRO A 143 17.36 10.75 -12.92
N SER A 144 17.62 9.47 -13.26
CA SER A 144 18.71 8.69 -12.72
C SER A 144 20.02 9.38 -13.07
N THR A 145 20.74 9.87 -12.07
CA THR A 145 22.11 10.39 -12.21
C THR A 145 23.02 9.22 -12.51
N THR A 146 23.45 9.11 -13.75
CA THR A 146 24.55 8.25 -14.17
C THR A 146 25.84 8.69 -13.45
N PRO A 147 26.62 7.79 -12.84
CA PRO A 147 27.90 8.17 -12.27
C PRO A 147 28.88 8.50 -13.39
N SER A 148 29.37 9.74 -13.39
CA SER A 148 30.44 10.23 -14.25
C SER A 148 31.72 9.46 -13.96
N THR A 149 32.20 8.71 -14.95
CA THR A 149 33.50 8.03 -14.95
C THR A 149 34.60 9.08 -15.00
N LYS A 150 35.36 9.22 -13.92
CA LYS A 150 36.60 10.00 -13.88
C LYS A 150 37.65 9.34 -14.75
N PRO A 151 38.37 10.07 -15.63
CA PRO A 151 39.50 9.50 -16.39
C PRO A 151 40.71 9.24 -15.48
N ALA A 152 41.30 8.07 -15.66
CA ALA A 152 42.53 7.64 -14.97
C ALA A 152 43.72 8.54 -15.32
N LYS A 153 44.45 9.00 -14.30
CA LYS A 153 45.72 9.68 -14.44
C LYS A 153 46.81 8.68 -14.88
N LYS A 154 47.52 8.98 -15.97
CA LYS A 154 48.75 8.29 -16.40
C LYS A 154 49.86 8.44 -15.36
N PRO A 155 50.70 7.42 -15.14
CA PRO A 155 51.90 7.55 -14.34
C PRO A 155 52.97 8.32 -15.10
N LEU A 156 53.67 9.25 -14.40
CA LEU A 156 54.91 9.89 -14.86
C LEU A 156 56.08 8.90 -14.73
N GLU A 157 56.69 8.59 -15.85
CA GLU A 157 58.01 7.98 -15.89
C GLU A 157 59.05 8.95 -15.34
N LYS A 158 59.92 8.47 -14.43
CA LYS A 158 61.16 9.13 -14.04
C LYS A 158 62.31 8.54 -14.84
N VAL A 159 63.03 9.41 -15.52
CA VAL A 159 64.42 9.24 -15.95
C VAL A 159 65.33 9.39 -14.75
#